data_e9f1809999e6078847458b97ce879773
#
_entry.id   e9f1809999e6078847458b97ce879773
#
_cell.length_a   1.000
_cell.length_b   1.000
_cell.length_c   1.000
_cell.angle_alpha   90.00
_cell.angle_beta   90.00
_cell.angle_gamma   90.00
#
_symmetry.space_group_name_H-M   'P 1'
#
loop_
_entity.id
_entity.type
_entity.pdbx_description
1 polymer ?
#
loop_
_entity_poly.entity_id
_entity_poly.type
_entity_poly.pdbx_seq_one_letter_code
_entity_poly.pdbx_strand_id
1 'polypeptide(L)'
;WGMVTQSLDMIEEAIAQGSDVTADQYPYTARSTMLFALVQNGTFNDSEGGAMGKSEPSEVLLCSVPGHEDFEGRTLQSFVEEFDLPGEEAANKLIRDYSDSILVAAFGMDEGDVRMVMAHSSTMIGTDGLDRGSKPHPRAWGTYPRVLGKYVRDEGVISLENAIYKMTHMPAAKFGIANRGLVKEGYFADLVLFDPDTVIDRATYEESRVSPTGMPHVIVNG
;
A
#
# COMPACT_ATOMS: atom_id res chain seq x y z
N TRP A 1 -7.74 14.73 3.97
CA TRP A 1 -6.87 14.26 5.05
C TRP A 1 -7.53 14.49 6.40
N GLY A 2 -7.16 13.72 7.44
CA GLY A 2 -7.76 13.83 8.77
C GLY A 2 -9.12 13.16 8.96
N MET A 3 -9.69 12.55 7.93
CA MET A 3 -10.94 11.78 8.06
C MET A 3 -10.72 10.39 8.68
N VAL A 4 -9.49 9.98 8.84
CA VAL A 4 -9.11 8.69 9.43
C VAL A 4 -9.66 8.52 10.83
N THR A 5 -9.62 9.56 11.68
CA THR A 5 -10.19 9.53 13.03
C THR A 5 -11.66 9.13 12.98
N GLN A 6 -12.45 9.78 12.13
CA GLN A 6 -13.88 9.47 11.99
C GLN A 6 -14.11 8.03 11.52
N SER A 7 -13.27 7.53 10.59
CA SER A 7 -13.38 6.15 10.12
C SER A 7 -13.04 5.14 11.22
N LEU A 8 -12.04 5.43 12.05
CA LEU A 8 -11.68 4.60 13.20
C LEU A 8 -12.77 4.62 14.27
N ASP A 9 -13.36 5.78 14.57
CA ASP A 9 -14.49 5.90 15.49
C ASP A 9 -15.69 5.04 15.03
N MET A 10 -16.00 5.03 13.73
CA MET A 10 -17.06 4.19 13.16
C MET A 10 -16.76 2.70 13.32
N ILE A 11 -15.49 2.28 13.19
CA ILE A 11 -15.05 0.90 13.42
C ILE A 11 -15.23 0.54 14.90
N GLU A 12 -14.82 1.42 15.82
CA GLU A 12 -14.96 1.19 17.26
C GLU A 12 -16.43 1.10 17.68
N GLU A 13 -17.28 1.97 17.15
CA GLU A 13 -18.73 1.91 17.39
C GLU A 13 -19.33 0.58 16.90
N ALA A 14 -18.96 0.12 15.71
CA ALA A 14 -19.43 -1.16 15.17
C ALA A 14 -18.97 -2.34 16.04
N ILE A 15 -17.72 -2.33 16.51
CA ILE A 15 -17.19 -3.34 17.43
C ILE A 15 -17.95 -3.31 18.77
N ALA A 16 -18.19 -2.11 19.31
CA ALA A 16 -18.95 -1.96 20.56
C ALA A 16 -20.40 -2.48 20.45
N GLN A 17 -20.97 -2.46 19.25
CA GLN A 17 -22.29 -3.03 18.94
C GLN A 17 -22.25 -4.54 18.65
N GLY A 18 -21.09 -5.18 18.76
CA GLY A 18 -20.91 -6.63 18.58
C GLY A 18 -20.59 -7.07 17.16
N SER A 19 -20.26 -6.14 16.26
CA SER A 19 -19.82 -6.48 14.90
C SER A 19 -18.36 -6.92 14.90
N ASP A 20 -18.03 -8.00 14.17
CA ASP A 20 -16.66 -8.44 13.96
C ASP A 20 -16.03 -7.67 12.78
N VAL A 21 -15.55 -6.47 13.06
CA VAL A 21 -14.94 -5.56 12.06
C VAL A 21 -13.45 -5.42 12.32
N THR A 22 -12.66 -5.53 11.27
CA THR A 22 -11.23 -5.20 11.22
C THR A 22 -10.93 -4.43 9.96
N ALA A 23 -9.86 -3.65 9.98
CA ALA A 23 -9.31 -3.00 8.80
C ALA A 23 -7.90 -3.54 8.51
N ASP A 24 -7.39 -3.27 7.34
CA ASP A 24 -6.00 -3.50 6.98
C ASP A 24 -5.45 -2.30 6.21
N GLN A 25 -4.14 -2.13 6.27
CA GLN A 25 -3.44 -1.09 5.54
C GLN A 25 -2.03 -1.52 5.12
N TYR A 26 -1.49 -0.83 4.13
CA TYR A 26 -0.08 -0.85 3.77
C TYR A 26 0.64 0.42 4.27
N PRO A 27 1.95 0.37 4.56
CA PRO A 27 2.70 1.47 5.20
C PRO A 27 3.27 2.47 4.18
N TYR A 28 2.45 3.00 3.29
CA TYR A 28 2.86 3.95 2.24
C TYR A 28 1.84 5.07 2.08
N THR A 29 2.30 6.23 1.60
CA THR A 29 1.49 7.43 1.39
C THR A 29 1.02 7.61 -0.05
N ALA A 30 1.21 6.60 -0.89
CA ALA A 30 0.65 6.54 -2.23
C ALA A 30 -0.26 5.32 -2.38
N ARG A 31 -1.40 5.51 -3.00
CA ARG A 31 -2.30 4.42 -3.43
C ARG A 31 -1.88 3.91 -4.80
N SER A 32 -2.17 2.66 -5.11
CA SER A 32 -2.02 2.12 -6.46
C SER A 32 -3.35 1.62 -6.97
N THR A 33 -3.74 2.08 -8.16
CA THR A 33 -4.99 1.73 -8.82
C THR A 33 -4.86 1.87 -10.33
N MET A 34 -5.93 1.55 -11.07
CA MET A 34 -6.00 1.81 -12.50
C MET A 34 -6.20 3.30 -12.78
N LEU A 35 -5.55 3.84 -13.81
CA LEU A 35 -5.68 5.24 -14.20
C LEU A 35 -7.14 5.62 -14.49
N PHE A 36 -7.91 4.73 -15.15
CA PHE A 36 -9.32 4.97 -15.42
C PHE A 36 -10.15 5.16 -14.14
N ALA A 37 -9.80 4.48 -13.04
CA ALA A 37 -10.51 4.61 -11.78
C ALA A 37 -10.33 6.01 -11.16
N LEU A 38 -9.15 6.62 -11.33
CA LEU A 38 -8.92 8.01 -10.91
C LEU A 38 -9.79 8.98 -11.73
N VAL A 39 -9.87 8.79 -13.05
CA VAL A 39 -10.72 9.62 -13.92
C VAL A 39 -12.19 9.47 -13.55
N GLN A 40 -12.70 8.24 -13.45
CA GLN A 40 -14.10 7.99 -13.08
C GLN A 40 -14.48 8.55 -11.70
N ASN A 41 -13.53 8.61 -10.78
CA ASN A 41 -13.73 9.16 -9.44
C ASN A 41 -13.63 10.70 -9.39
N GLY A 42 -13.35 11.37 -10.52
CA GLY A 42 -13.24 12.83 -10.59
C GLY A 42 -11.97 13.37 -9.92
N THR A 43 -10.91 12.58 -9.81
CA THR A 43 -9.66 12.94 -9.12
C THR A 43 -9.00 14.20 -9.71
N PHE A 44 -9.15 14.43 -11.00
CA PHE A 44 -8.49 15.53 -11.74
C PHE A 44 -9.39 16.74 -12.02
N ASN A 45 -10.64 16.75 -11.58
CA ASN A 45 -11.54 17.86 -11.80
C ASN A 45 -11.65 18.75 -10.52
N ASP A 46 -12.36 19.88 -10.65
CA ASP A 46 -12.53 20.84 -9.56
C ASP A 46 -13.49 20.36 -8.43
N SER A 47 -14.10 19.18 -8.58
CA SER A 47 -14.88 18.56 -7.51
C SER A 47 -13.98 18.13 -6.35
N GLU A 48 -14.56 17.74 -5.23
CA GLU A 48 -13.79 17.30 -4.05
C GLU A 48 -13.06 15.95 -4.23
N GLY A 49 -12.97 15.43 -5.46
CA GLY A 49 -12.19 14.25 -5.81
C GLY A 49 -12.83 12.91 -5.41
N GLY A 50 -14.11 12.88 -5.06
CA GLY A 50 -14.83 11.66 -4.69
C GLY A 50 -14.16 10.90 -3.53
N ALA A 51 -14.42 9.60 -3.43
CA ALA A 51 -13.87 8.75 -2.37
C ALA A 51 -12.35 8.54 -2.45
N MET A 52 -11.72 8.78 -3.60
CA MET A 52 -10.27 8.66 -3.77
C MET A 52 -9.52 9.97 -3.52
N GLY A 53 -10.23 11.08 -3.27
CA GLY A 53 -9.63 12.40 -3.11
C GLY A 53 -9.05 12.95 -4.39
N LYS A 54 -8.48 14.17 -4.31
CA LYS A 54 -7.78 14.82 -5.42
C LYS A 54 -6.33 14.33 -5.54
N SER A 55 -5.79 14.39 -6.74
CA SER A 55 -4.35 14.32 -7.01
C SER A 55 -4.04 15.22 -8.19
N GLU A 56 -2.95 15.95 -8.08
CA GLU A 56 -2.42 16.69 -9.22
C GLU A 56 -1.75 15.72 -10.21
N PRO A 57 -1.72 16.03 -11.52
CA PRO A 57 -1.04 15.17 -12.49
C PRO A 57 0.43 14.87 -12.16
N SER A 58 1.12 15.78 -11.48
CA SER A 58 2.50 15.59 -10.99
C SER A 58 2.62 14.57 -9.87
N GLU A 59 1.52 14.28 -9.17
CA GLU A 59 1.44 13.29 -8.08
C GLU A 59 1.02 11.90 -8.55
N VAL A 60 0.83 11.70 -9.86
CA VAL A 60 0.41 10.42 -10.44
C VAL A 60 1.53 9.86 -11.29
N LEU A 61 2.12 8.75 -10.82
CA LEU A 61 3.22 8.03 -11.48
C LEU A 61 2.68 6.82 -12.22
N LEU A 62 3.02 6.65 -13.50
CA LEU A 62 2.66 5.47 -14.28
C LEU A 62 3.56 4.29 -13.88
N CYS A 63 2.96 3.23 -13.35
CA CYS A 63 3.66 2.05 -12.83
C CYS A 63 3.70 0.89 -13.82
N SER A 64 2.63 0.76 -14.63
CA SER A 64 2.52 -0.26 -15.68
C SER A 64 1.69 0.28 -16.83
N VAL A 65 2.25 0.24 -18.03
CA VAL A 65 1.57 0.61 -19.28
C VAL A 65 1.78 -0.52 -20.27
N PRO A 66 0.81 -1.42 -20.46
CA PRO A 66 0.96 -2.60 -21.31
C PRO A 66 1.43 -2.26 -22.73
N GLY A 67 2.59 -2.79 -23.13
CA GLY A 67 3.22 -2.55 -24.44
C GLY A 67 3.97 -1.22 -24.58
N HIS A 68 4.06 -0.42 -23.50
CA HIS A 68 4.72 0.88 -23.47
C HIS A 68 5.55 1.06 -22.19
N GLU A 69 6.55 0.21 -22.01
CA GLU A 69 7.43 0.23 -20.84
C GLU A 69 8.25 1.53 -20.72
N ASP A 70 8.45 2.25 -21.83
CA ASP A 70 9.09 3.55 -21.88
C ASP A 70 8.27 4.67 -21.21
N PHE A 71 6.97 4.45 -20.98
CA PHE A 71 6.10 5.37 -20.23
C PHE A 71 6.16 5.12 -18.73
N GLU A 72 6.59 3.95 -18.31
CA GLU A 72 6.62 3.56 -16.91
C GLU A 72 7.69 4.33 -16.13
N GLY A 73 7.30 4.88 -14.98
CA GLY A 73 8.13 5.80 -14.19
C GLY A 73 7.98 7.27 -14.57
N ARG A 74 7.19 7.59 -15.62
CA ARG A 74 6.83 8.98 -15.93
C ARG A 74 5.60 9.41 -15.11
N THR A 75 5.51 10.69 -14.80
CA THR A 75 4.31 11.26 -14.18
C THR A 75 3.26 11.60 -15.25
N LEU A 76 1.99 11.63 -14.86
CA LEU A 76 0.92 12.10 -15.74
C LEU A 76 1.16 13.54 -16.20
N GLN A 77 1.82 14.36 -15.37
CA GLN A 77 2.20 15.72 -15.73
C GLN A 77 3.06 15.79 -17.00
N SER A 78 3.97 14.82 -17.19
CA SER A 78 4.79 14.79 -18.41
C SER A 78 3.97 14.56 -19.69
N PHE A 79 2.83 13.89 -19.58
CA PHE A 79 1.90 13.68 -20.70
C PHE A 79 0.94 14.86 -20.88
N VAL A 80 0.59 15.57 -19.80
CA VAL A 80 -0.10 16.87 -19.87
C VAL A 80 0.70 17.84 -20.75
N GLU A 81 1.99 17.93 -20.49
CA GLU A 81 2.91 18.80 -21.25
C GLU A 81 3.13 18.30 -22.69
N GLU A 82 3.33 17.01 -22.89
CA GLU A 82 3.56 16.40 -24.21
C GLU A 82 2.35 16.51 -25.13
N PHE A 83 1.13 16.35 -24.58
CA PHE A 83 -0.11 16.39 -25.36
C PHE A 83 -0.71 17.80 -25.47
N ASP A 84 -0.25 18.74 -24.64
CA ASP A 84 -0.85 20.08 -24.46
C ASP A 84 -2.35 19.97 -24.09
N LEU A 85 -2.65 19.10 -23.10
CA LEU A 85 -4.01 18.80 -22.66
C LEU A 85 -4.13 18.96 -21.13
N PRO A 86 -5.32 19.32 -20.59
CA PRO A 86 -5.60 19.21 -19.16
C PRO A 86 -5.41 17.80 -18.61
N GLY A 87 -5.16 17.66 -17.29
CA GLY A 87 -4.85 16.38 -16.64
C GLY A 87 -5.84 15.26 -16.93
N GLU A 88 -7.14 15.53 -16.81
CA GLU A 88 -8.19 14.55 -17.11
C GLU A 88 -8.22 14.14 -18.57
N GLU A 89 -8.04 15.08 -19.48
CA GLU A 89 -8.02 14.81 -20.92
C GLU A 89 -6.77 14.03 -21.35
N ALA A 90 -5.61 14.34 -20.75
CA ALA A 90 -4.37 13.58 -20.94
C ALA A 90 -4.50 12.14 -20.43
N ALA A 91 -5.10 11.95 -19.26
CA ALA A 91 -5.39 10.62 -18.72
C ALA A 91 -6.36 9.83 -19.62
N ASN A 92 -7.45 10.45 -20.06
CA ASN A 92 -8.40 9.84 -20.99
C ASN A 92 -7.75 9.46 -22.32
N LYS A 93 -6.83 10.30 -22.83
CA LYS A 93 -6.08 10.01 -24.04
C LYS A 93 -5.16 8.79 -23.85
N LEU A 94 -4.44 8.71 -22.71
CA LEU A 94 -3.61 7.54 -22.39
C LEU A 94 -4.45 6.25 -22.32
N ILE A 95 -5.61 6.27 -21.65
CA ILE A 95 -6.51 5.14 -21.55
C ILE A 95 -7.00 4.68 -22.94
N ARG A 96 -7.47 5.62 -23.75
CA ARG A 96 -8.05 5.32 -25.07
C ARG A 96 -7.01 4.81 -26.08
N ASP A 97 -5.84 5.47 -26.12
CA ASP A 97 -4.86 5.27 -27.20
C ASP A 97 -3.88 4.15 -26.88
N TYR A 98 -3.70 3.79 -25.60
CA TYR A 98 -2.71 2.80 -25.18
C TYR A 98 -3.32 1.63 -24.41
N SER A 99 -4.00 1.83 -23.27
CA SER A 99 -4.61 0.74 -22.51
C SER A 99 -5.53 1.25 -21.40
N ASP A 100 -6.64 0.55 -21.17
CA ASP A 100 -7.47 0.71 -19.97
C ASP A 100 -6.85 0.07 -18.71
N SER A 101 -5.81 -0.75 -18.89
CA SER A 101 -5.13 -1.48 -17.81
C SER A 101 -3.87 -0.78 -17.29
N ILE A 102 -3.76 0.54 -17.50
CA ILE A 102 -2.66 1.35 -16.95
C ILE A 102 -2.76 1.40 -15.42
N LEU A 103 -1.71 0.91 -14.73
CA LEU A 103 -1.57 1.04 -13.29
C LEU A 103 -0.77 2.28 -12.93
N VAL A 104 -1.21 2.97 -11.90
CA VAL A 104 -0.54 4.16 -11.38
C VAL A 104 -0.30 4.06 -9.88
N ALA A 105 0.69 4.80 -9.39
CA ALA A 105 0.81 5.20 -7.99
C ALA A 105 0.40 6.66 -7.88
N ALA A 106 -0.63 6.95 -7.06
CA ALA A 106 -1.11 8.30 -6.85
C ALA A 106 -0.79 8.73 -5.41
N PHE A 107 0.06 9.73 -5.30
CA PHE A 107 0.49 10.31 -4.03
C PHE A 107 -0.62 11.22 -3.47
N GLY A 108 -0.59 11.47 -2.16
CA GLY A 108 -1.59 12.34 -1.53
C GLY A 108 -2.23 11.75 -0.27
N MET A 109 -1.66 10.68 0.30
CA MET A 109 -2.02 10.20 1.64
C MET A 109 -1.09 10.84 2.68
N ASP A 110 -1.61 11.06 3.89
CA ASP A 110 -0.86 11.66 4.97
C ASP A 110 -0.14 10.60 5.81
N GLU A 111 1.11 10.88 6.15
CA GLU A 111 1.94 9.97 6.96
C GLU A 111 1.43 9.86 8.41
N GLY A 112 0.80 10.91 8.95
CA GLY A 112 0.15 10.89 10.26
C GLY A 112 -1.06 9.97 10.27
N ASP A 113 -1.86 9.97 9.19
CA ASP A 113 -2.98 9.06 9.01
C ASP A 113 -2.48 7.59 8.94
N VAL A 114 -1.38 7.32 8.23
CA VAL A 114 -0.75 5.99 8.19
C VAL A 114 -0.36 5.51 9.58
N ARG A 115 0.29 6.36 10.39
CA ARG A 115 0.68 6.03 11.77
C ARG A 115 -0.53 5.78 12.67
N MET A 116 -1.55 6.61 12.57
CA MET A 116 -2.76 6.51 13.39
C MET A 116 -3.50 5.19 13.10
N VAL A 117 -3.69 4.84 11.84
CA VAL A 117 -4.34 3.59 11.44
C VAL A 117 -3.48 2.38 11.86
N MET A 118 -2.16 2.45 11.69
CA MET A 118 -1.25 1.39 12.09
C MET A 118 -1.30 1.11 13.60
N ALA A 119 -1.40 2.17 14.41
CA ALA A 119 -1.48 2.04 15.86
C ALA A 119 -2.82 1.49 16.35
N HIS A 120 -3.89 1.61 15.56
CA HIS A 120 -5.23 1.19 15.97
C HIS A 120 -5.33 -0.32 16.17
N SER A 121 -6.01 -0.74 17.25
CA SER A 121 -6.07 -2.15 17.70
C SER A 121 -6.73 -3.09 16.68
N SER A 122 -7.70 -2.63 15.92
CA SER A 122 -8.45 -3.41 14.93
C SER A 122 -7.83 -3.45 13.54
N THR A 123 -6.66 -2.83 13.34
CA THR A 123 -6.00 -2.75 12.02
C THR A 123 -4.92 -3.82 11.87
N MET A 124 -4.98 -4.57 10.78
CA MET A 124 -3.95 -5.50 10.32
C MET A 124 -3.00 -4.81 9.34
N ILE A 125 -1.88 -5.45 9.04
CA ILE A 125 -0.96 -5.01 7.99
C ILE A 125 -1.11 -5.92 6.77
N GLY A 126 -1.50 -5.34 5.65
CA GLY A 126 -1.56 -5.98 4.35
C GLY A 126 -0.60 -5.32 3.35
N THR A 127 -0.25 -6.01 2.29
CA THR A 127 0.62 -5.44 1.23
C THR A 127 -0.18 -4.73 0.15
N ASP A 128 -1.38 -5.22 -0.16
CA ASP A 128 -2.13 -4.85 -1.36
C ASP A 128 -1.23 -4.80 -2.62
N GLY A 129 -0.18 -5.65 -2.59
CA GLY A 129 0.90 -5.65 -3.57
C GLY A 129 0.48 -6.27 -4.88
N LEU A 130 0.80 -5.59 -5.98
CA LEU A 130 0.58 -6.08 -7.34
C LEU A 130 1.89 -5.92 -8.14
N ASP A 131 2.48 -7.06 -8.54
CA ASP A 131 3.71 -7.07 -9.34
C ASP A 131 3.38 -7.02 -10.84
N ARG A 132 3.10 -5.82 -11.35
CA ARG A 132 2.82 -5.57 -12.77
C ARG A 132 3.63 -4.38 -13.29
N GLY A 133 4.06 -4.49 -14.57
CA GLY A 133 4.91 -3.49 -15.21
C GLY A 133 6.37 -3.55 -14.76
N SER A 134 7.18 -2.61 -15.21
CA SER A 134 8.59 -2.51 -14.83
C SER A 134 8.80 -1.71 -13.54
N LYS A 135 7.83 -0.86 -13.17
CA LYS A 135 7.86 0.04 -12.01
C LYS A 135 6.67 -0.18 -11.06
N PRO A 136 6.41 -1.42 -10.57
CA PRO A 136 5.29 -1.65 -9.67
C PRO A 136 5.44 -0.85 -8.38
N HIS A 137 4.33 -0.63 -7.67
CA HIS A 137 4.37 0.04 -6.37
C HIS A 137 5.29 -0.73 -5.40
N PRO A 138 6.20 -0.08 -4.65
CA PRO A 138 7.18 -0.76 -3.79
C PRO A 138 6.57 -1.59 -2.67
N ARG A 139 5.28 -1.42 -2.36
CA ARG A 139 4.59 -2.15 -1.29
C ARG A 139 4.59 -3.67 -1.47
N ALA A 140 4.75 -4.19 -2.70
CA ALA A 140 4.87 -5.62 -2.94
C ALA A 140 6.15 -6.23 -2.35
N TRP A 141 7.21 -5.45 -2.24
CA TRP A 141 8.53 -5.87 -1.72
C TRP A 141 8.83 -5.33 -0.33
N GLY A 142 8.34 -4.12 -0.01
CA GLY A 142 8.80 -3.36 1.15
C GLY A 142 7.84 -3.32 2.33
N THR A 143 6.59 -3.75 2.24
CA THR A 143 5.57 -3.54 3.28
C THR A 143 6.02 -4.03 4.67
N TYR A 144 6.30 -5.30 4.83
CA TYR A 144 6.62 -5.86 6.14
C TYR A 144 7.97 -5.39 6.71
N PRO A 145 9.07 -5.37 5.92
CA PRO A 145 10.34 -4.82 6.41
C PRO A 145 10.26 -3.33 6.72
N ARG A 146 9.44 -2.54 5.98
CA ARG A 146 9.18 -1.13 6.29
C ARG A 146 8.48 -0.95 7.65
N VAL A 147 7.49 -1.80 7.96
CA VAL A 147 6.84 -1.77 9.28
C VAL A 147 7.86 -2.04 10.37
N LEU A 148 8.69 -3.07 10.23
CA LEU A 148 9.69 -3.44 11.24
C LEU A 148 10.81 -2.39 11.39
N GLY A 149 11.34 -1.90 10.28
CA GLY A 149 12.43 -0.92 10.30
C GLY A 149 11.95 0.48 10.68
N LYS A 150 11.11 1.08 9.84
CA LYS A 150 10.69 2.47 10.00
C LYS A 150 9.76 2.66 11.21
N TYR A 151 8.62 1.94 11.25
CA TYR A 151 7.57 2.26 12.20
C TYR A 151 7.77 1.63 13.59
N VAL A 152 8.46 0.49 13.67
CA VAL A 152 8.81 -0.13 14.95
C VAL A 152 10.14 0.43 15.47
N ARG A 153 11.25 0.16 14.78
CA ARG A 153 12.60 0.50 15.27
C ARG A 153 12.84 1.99 15.31
N ASP A 154 12.65 2.69 14.20
CA ASP A 154 13.09 4.07 14.03
C ASP A 154 12.11 5.09 14.64
N GLU A 155 10.79 4.84 14.54
CA GLU A 155 9.76 5.78 14.96
C GLU A 155 9.00 5.35 16.24
N GLY A 156 9.01 4.07 16.61
CA GLY A 156 8.31 3.57 17.80
C GLY A 156 6.78 3.73 17.76
N VAL A 157 6.18 3.70 16.56
CA VAL A 157 4.72 3.86 16.38
C VAL A 157 3.94 2.71 17.02
N ILE A 158 4.46 1.49 16.89
CA ILE A 158 3.96 0.28 17.55
C ILE A 158 5.13 -0.57 18.07
N SER A 159 4.88 -1.40 19.07
CA SER A 159 5.91 -2.34 19.55
C SER A 159 6.18 -3.45 18.52
N LEU A 160 7.35 -4.09 18.61
CA LEU A 160 7.72 -5.21 17.76
C LEU A 160 6.70 -6.36 17.85
N GLU A 161 6.27 -6.72 19.06
CA GLU A 161 5.30 -7.79 19.29
C GLU A 161 3.95 -7.47 18.65
N ASN A 162 3.50 -6.21 18.77
CA ASN A 162 2.26 -5.77 18.15
C ASN A 162 2.35 -5.78 16.63
N ALA A 163 3.47 -5.35 16.06
CA ALA A 163 3.72 -5.42 14.62
C ALA A 163 3.65 -6.87 14.12
N ILE A 164 4.36 -7.78 14.78
CA ILE A 164 4.33 -9.22 14.44
C ILE A 164 2.90 -9.77 14.55
N TYR A 165 2.18 -9.47 15.63
CA TYR A 165 0.78 -9.89 15.80
C TYR A 165 -0.10 -9.42 14.61
N LYS A 166 -0.02 -8.14 14.25
CA LYS A 166 -0.80 -7.53 13.16
C LYS A 166 -0.45 -8.06 11.77
N MET A 167 0.75 -8.61 11.59
CA MET A 167 1.22 -9.19 10.31
C MET A 167 1.02 -10.71 10.23
N THR A 168 0.73 -11.40 11.34
CA THR A 168 0.71 -12.87 11.39
C THR A 168 -0.57 -13.43 12.02
N HIS A 169 -0.66 -13.43 13.33
CA HIS A 169 -1.77 -14.09 14.04
C HIS A 169 -3.12 -13.41 13.80
N MET A 170 -3.16 -12.10 13.84
CA MET A 170 -4.40 -11.34 13.66
C MET A 170 -5.06 -11.64 12.30
N PRO A 171 -4.38 -11.52 11.14
CA PRO A 171 -4.96 -11.91 9.87
C PRO A 171 -5.26 -13.41 9.77
N ALA A 172 -4.40 -14.29 10.30
CA ALA A 172 -4.66 -15.73 10.29
C ALA A 172 -5.95 -16.09 11.05
N ALA A 173 -6.16 -15.49 12.21
CA ALA A 173 -7.39 -15.67 13.00
C ALA A 173 -8.61 -15.09 12.27
N LYS A 174 -8.50 -13.88 11.74
CA LYS A 174 -9.60 -13.19 11.03
C LYS A 174 -10.09 -13.96 9.82
N PHE A 175 -9.19 -14.51 9.04
CA PHE A 175 -9.51 -15.27 7.82
C PHE A 175 -9.68 -16.78 8.05
N GLY A 176 -9.58 -17.25 9.29
CA GLY A 176 -9.73 -18.68 9.62
C GLY A 176 -8.63 -19.56 9.03
N ILE A 177 -7.41 -19.03 8.89
CA ILE A 177 -6.26 -19.80 8.38
C ILE A 177 -5.73 -20.70 9.48
N ALA A 178 -6.08 -21.97 9.41
CA ALA A 178 -5.76 -22.95 10.45
C ALA A 178 -4.25 -23.26 10.50
N ASN A 179 -3.72 -23.42 11.72
CA ASN A 179 -2.35 -23.87 12.00
C ASN A 179 -1.25 -22.96 11.41
N ARG A 180 -1.51 -21.65 11.24
CA ARG A 180 -0.56 -20.62 10.80
C ARG A 180 -0.65 -19.37 11.67
N GLY A 181 0.28 -18.46 11.51
CA GLY A 181 0.31 -17.17 12.23
C GLY A 181 0.86 -17.23 13.66
N LEU A 182 1.27 -18.39 14.16
CA LEU A 182 1.91 -18.57 15.45
C LEU A 182 3.04 -19.60 15.36
N VAL A 183 4.10 -19.40 16.14
CA VAL A 183 5.15 -20.41 16.38
C VAL A 183 4.65 -21.34 17.47
N LYS A 184 4.13 -22.50 17.09
CA LYS A 184 3.50 -23.47 17.99
C LYS A 184 3.65 -24.90 17.46
N GLU A 185 3.76 -25.88 18.36
CA GLU A 185 3.79 -27.31 17.99
C GLU A 185 2.54 -27.69 17.18
N GLY A 186 2.74 -28.43 16.09
CA GLY A 186 1.69 -28.86 15.18
C GLY A 186 1.26 -27.79 14.15
N TYR A 187 1.84 -26.58 14.20
CA TYR A 187 1.62 -25.55 13.17
C TYR A 187 2.61 -25.72 12.02
N PHE A 188 2.21 -25.21 10.85
CA PHE A 188 3.13 -25.13 9.71
C PHE A 188 4.31 -24.24 10.04
N ALA A 189 5.51 -24.66 9.62
CA ALA A 189 6.72 -23.89 9.83
C ALA A 189 6.86 -22.78 8.75
N ASP A 190 5.98 -21.78 8.85
CA ASP A 190 6.09 -20.52 8.11
C ASP A 190 6.84 -19.55 9.01
N LEU A 191 8.13 -19.41 8.76
CA LEU A 191 9.03 -18.70 9.66
C LEU A 191 9.81 -17.63 8.90
N VAL A 192 9.99 -16.49 9.54
CA VAL A 192 10.89 -15.43 9.07
C VAL A 192 11.96 -15.21 10.15
N LEU A 193 13.21 -15.32 9.76
CA LEU A 193 14.34 -14.90 10.57
C LEU A 193 14.77 -13.51 10.13
N PHE A 194 14.78 -12.55 11.05
CA PHE A 194 15.21 -11.19 10.78
C PHE A 194 16.02 -10.62 11.94
N ASP A 195 16.85 -9.65 11.64
CA ASP A 195 17.60 -8.87 12.61
C ASP A 195 16.85 -7.55 12.87
N PRO A 196 16.30 -7.33 14.06
CA PRO A 196 15.52 -6.13 14.38
C PRO A 196 16.32 -4.82 14.26
N ASP A 197 17.64 -4.88 14.41
CA ASP A 197 18.50 -3.70 14.35
C ASP A 197 18.80 -3.25 12.91
N THR A 198 18.66 -4.16 11.93
CA THR A 198 19.07 -3.89 10.53
C THR A 198 17.96 -4.09 9.50
N VAL A 199 16.82 -4.68 9.90
CA VAL A 199 15.70 -4.89 8.97
C VAL A 199 15.13 -3.56 8.46
N ILE A 200 15.07 -3.43 7.11
CA ILE A 200 14.48 -2.27 6.44
C ILE A 200 14.12 -2.60 4.99
N ASP A 201 13.10 -1.95 4.46
CA ASP A 201 12.79 -1.95 3.04
C ASP A 201 13.86 -1.18 2.23
N ARG A 202 14.05 -1.62 0.99
CA ARG A 202 14.97 -1.00 0.03
C ARG A 202 14.24 -0.61 -1.26
N ALA A 203 13.01 -1.09 -1.42
CA ALA A 203 12.19 -0.82 -2.58
C ALA A 203 11.75 0.64 -2.62
N THR A 204 11.95 1.30 -3.76
CA THR A 204 11.49 2.67 -4.05
C THR A 204 10.52 2.67 -5.23
N TYR A 205 9.97 3.81 -5.59
CA TYR A 205 9.13 3.93 -6.78
C TYR A 205 9.93 3.87 -8.07
N GLU A 206 11.22 4.20 -8.01
CA GLU A 206 12.17 4.08 -9.14
C GLU A 206 12.73 2.67 -9.27
N GLU A 207 13.04 2.02 -8.13
CA GLU A 207 13.59 0.68 -8.05
C GLU A 207 12.75 -0.18 -7.09
N SER A 208 11.59 -0.60 -7.56
CA SER A 208 10.59 -1.24 -6.71
C SER A 208 10.87 -2.72 -6.41
N ARG A 209 11.64 -3.42 -7.24
CA ARG A 209 11.96 -4.84 -7.07
C ARG A 209 13.29 -5.07 -6.34
N VAL A 210 13.50 -4.33 -5.25
CA VAL A 210 14.71 -4.47 -4.43
C VAL A 210 14.37 -5.24 -3.16
N SER A 211 15.11 -6.31 -2.92
CA SER A 211 14.96 -7.11 -1.69
C SER A 211 15.30 -6.29 -0.45
N PRO A 212 14.59 -6.50 0.67
CA PRO A 212 14.91 -5.86 1.93
C PRO A 212 16.27 -6.31 2.47
N THR A 213 16.80 -5.58 3.44
CA THR A 213 17.95 -6.01 4.24
C THR A 213 17.50 -6.51 5.60
N GLY A 214 18.36 -7.24 6.31
CA GLY A 214 18.09 -7.74 7.66
C GLY A 214 17.10 -8.90 7.75
N MET A 215 16.75 -9.54 6.64
CA MET A 215 15.83 -10.70 6.59
C MET A 215 16.52 -11.88 5.87
N PRO A 216 17.45 -12.59 6.51
CA PRO A 216 18.26 -13.61 5.83
C PRO A 216 17.47 -14.86 5.41
N HIS A 217 16.38 -15.20 6.09
CA HIS A 217 15.63 -16.41 5.80
C HIS A 217 14.12 -16.19 5.87
N VAL A 218 13.43 -16.69 4.85
CA VAL A 218 11.96 -16.84 4.80
C VAL A 218 11.68 -18.30 4.46
N ILE A 219 10.99 -18.99 5.34
CA ILE A 219 10.71 -20.44 5.26
C ILE A 219 9.19 -20.59 5.15
N VAL A 220 8.73 -21.39 4.22
CA VAL A 220 7.32 -21.71 4.00
C VAL A 220 7.13 -23.22 4.00
N ASN A 221 6.29 -23.72 4.91
CA ASN A 221 6.00 -25.14 5.14
C ASN A 221 7.22 -25.96 5.61
N GLY A 222 8.24 -25.35 6.15
CA GLY A 222 9.43 -26.01 6.67
C GLY A 222 10.57 -26.20 5.68
#